data_044cf15e855b05b5a9209dfe07e83d85
#
_entry.id   044cf15e855b05b5a9209dfe07e83d85
#
_cell.length_a   1.000
_cell.length_b   1.000
_cell.length_c   1.000
_cell.angle_alpha   90.00
_cell.angle_beta   90.00
_cell.angle_gamma   90.00
#
_symmetry.space_group_name_H-M   'P 1'
#
loop_
_entity.id
_entity.type
_entity.pdbx_description
1 polymer ?
#
loop_
_entity_poly.entity_id
_entity_poly.type
_entity_poly.pdbx_seq_one_letter_code
_entity_poly.pdbx_strand_id
1 'polypeptide(L)'
;MKLFRLLPAKYGWLIFIFTVIGCHSVQAQLDPVKADSFLYFIKANPLRSSVYITRNDTVTARLNENKLMPLASTVTILIAIEFSQQSTHEMINENSYVKLEELEKFYMPYIDSAAHTDWLRYAEANKEIKDGSVKLVDIARGMIMFGSYANADFLMDLLGFDAVKDNIALFKLKQHTSIYPFAGSLFAFYFPKKSSEDKLIKTLSKYSDKKYSMEAYYNHLDLKQDSSYKETFNPERFTAKLQKMWNDNLPASTTKEYVTVASALNRRDVLDEDVFFPIGEVLEYPMEKKENQKLYKHFGAKTGKTAYIFTRVFYFMQKDGTRIESAIFFRDLAPSEEKRLEGWQGAFEAQFISDPVFRAKVKF
;
A
#
# COMPACT_ATOMS: atom_id res chain seq x y z
N MET A 1 23.16 -13.48 -24.73
CA MET A 1 23.84 -14.55 -23.94
C MET A 1 25.16 -13.99 -23.41
N LYS A 2 25.14 -13.37 -22.23
CA LYS A 2 26.26 -13.04 -21.33
C LYS A 2 25.63 -12.75 -19.98
N LEU A 3 25.53 -13.71 -19.19
CA LEU A 3 26.26 -14.14 -17.99
C LEU A 3 26.21 -13.11 -16.83
N PHE A 4 25.41 -13.45 -15.86
CA PHE A 4 25.47 -12.99 -14.48
C PHE A 4 26.92 -13.11 -13.96
N ARG A 5 27.53 -11.99 -13.57
CA ARG A 5 28.72 -11.99 -12.73
C ARG A 5 28.31 -12.08 -11.27
N LEU A 6 28.60 -13.22 -10.68
CA LEU A 6 28.55 -13.47 -9.25
C LEU A 6 29.54 -12.53 -8.52
N LEU A 7 29.07 -11.79 -7.55
CA LEU A 7 29.87 -11.09 -6.57
C LEU A 7 30.42 -12.12 -5.54
N PRO A 8 31.66 -11.93 -5.02
CA PRO A 8 32.29 -12.87 -4.15
C PRO A 8 31.65 -12.91 -2.75
N ALA A 9 31.39 -14.11 -2.28
CA ALA A 9 30.90 -14.43 -0.95
C ALA A 9 31.91 -14.06 0.13
N LYS A 10 31.63 -13.02 0.91
CA LYS A 10 32.26 -12.75 2.22
C LYS A 10 31.27 -12.08 3.15
N TYR A 11 30.19 -12.76 3.51
CA TYR A 11 29.44 -12.48 4.76
C TYR A 11 28.72 -13.76 5.20
N GLY A 12 28.82 -14.01 6.48
CA GLY A 12 28.48 -15.27 7.12
C GLY A 12 27.02 -15.70 6.94
N TRP A 13 26.86 -16.98 6.99
CA TRP A 13 25.64 -17.76 6.91
C TRP A 13 24.58 -17.28 7.92
N LEU A 14 23.60 -16.53 7.45
CA LEU A 14 22.29 -16.47 8.05
C LEU A 14 21.35 -17.22 7.10
N ILE A 15 21.05 -18.46 7.47
CA ILE A 15 20.01 -19.25 6.81
C ILE A 15 18.68 -18.57 7.12
N PHE A 16 18.22 -17.69 6.22
CA PHE A 16 16.84 -17.26 6.18
C PHE A 16 16.02 -18.40 5.59
N ILE A 17 15.31 -19.12 6.44
CA ILE A 17 14.21 -19.98 6.02
C ILE A 17 13.14 -19.07 5.43
N PHE A 18 13.13 -18.94 4.09
CA PHE A 18 12.07 -18.28 3.35
C PHE A 18 10.80 -19.14 3.45
N THR A 19 9.92 -18.78 4.35
CA THR A 19 8.54 -19.19 4.24
C THR A 19 7.97 -18.50 3.00
N VAL A 20 7.64 -19.29 2.00
CA VAL A 20 6.81 -18.89 0.85
C VAL A 20 5.59 -18.16 1.43
N ILE A 21 5.49 -16.85 1.20
CA ILE A 21 4.29 -16.09 1.52
C ILE A 21 3.25 -16.51 0.48
N GLY A 22 2.68 -17.69 0.71
CA GLY A 22 1.44 -18.06 0.05
C GLY A 22 0.40 -17.00 0.43
N CYS A 23 -0.37 -16.53 -0.54
CA CYS A 23 -1.58 -15.75 -0.31
C CYS A 23 -2.39 -16.44 0.79
N HIS A 24 -2.23 -15.98 2.04
CA HIS A 24 -2.90 -16.60 3.17
C HIS A 24 -4.40 -16.41 2.98
N SER A 25 -5.08 -17.54 2.84
CA SER A 25 -6.53 -17.61 2.79
C SER A 25 -7.12 -16.80 3.95
N VAL A 26 -8.17 -16.04 3.71
CA VAL A 26 -9.04 -15.48 4.78
C VAL A 26 -9.96 -16.55 5.39
N GLN A 27 -9.66 -17.79 5.20
CA GLN A 27 -9.75 -18.74 6.27
C GLN A 27 -8.46 -18.59 7.11
N ALA A 28 -8.21 -17.36 7.56
CA ALA A 28 -7.39 -17.15 8.73
C ALA A 28 -8.05 -18.04 9.78
N GLN A 29 -7.43 -19.16 10.03
CA GLN A 29 -7.82 -20.10 11.03
C GLN A 29 -8.20 -19.29 12.24
N LEU A 30 -9.45 -19.42 12.73
CA LEU A 30 -9.92 -18.69 13.90
C LEU A 30 -8.86 -18.91 14.99
N ASP A 31 -8.03 -17.90 15.20
CA ASP A 31 -6.97 -17.91 16.20
C ASP A 31 -7.28 -16.80 17.20
N PRO A 32 -8.06 -17.13 18.25
CA PRO A 32 -8.47 -16.15 19.25
C PRO A 32 -7.28 -15.48 19.94
N VAL A 33 -6.16 -16.18 20.09
CA VAL A 33 -4.96 -15.65 20.76
C VAL A 33 -4.33 -14.53 19.91
N LYS A 34 -4.20 -14.74 18.60
CA LYS A 34 -3.70 -13.71 17.70
C LYS A 34 -4.68 -12.55 17.58
N ALA A 35 -5.97 -12.82 17.51
CA ALA A 35 -7.00 -11.78 17.47
C ALA A 35 -6.99 -10.91 18.73
N ASP A 36 -6.96 -11.52 19.90
CA ASP A 36 -6.85 -10.80 21.18
C ASP A 36 -5.52 -10.05 21.29
N SER A 37 -4.40 -10.61 20.77
CA SER A 37 -3.09 -9.95 20.74
C SER A 37 -3.11 -8.69 19.89
N PHE A 38 -3.76 -8.73 18.72
CA PHE A 38 -3.92 -7.55 17.87
C PHE A 38 -4.75 -6.46 18.56
N LEU A 39 -5.88 -6.85 19.15
CA LEU A 39 -6.73 -5.93 19.91
C LEU A 39 -6.01 -5.34 21.13
N TYR A 40 -5.26 -6.19 21.86
CA TYR A 40 -4.44 -5.73 22.99
C TYR A 40 -3.39 -4.71 22.54
N PHE A 41 -2.72 -4.95 21.40
CA PHE A 41 -1.74 -4.01 20.89
C PHE A 41 -2.34 -2.63 20.62
N ILE A 42 -3.54 -2.56 20.02
CA ILE A 42 -4.26 -1.29 19.80
C ILE A 42 -4.50 -0.59 21.14
N LYS A 43 -5.06 -1.32 22.13
CA LYS A 43 -5.41 -0.76 23.45
C LYS A 43 -4.19 -0.31 24.25
N ALA A 44 -3.09 -1.04 24.15
CA ALA A 44 -1.83 -0.70 24.82
C ALA A 44 -1.06 0.45 24.15
N ASN A 45 -1.34 0.75 22.87
CA ASN A 45 -0.61 1.76 22.09
C ASN A 45 -1.56 2.79 21.43
N PRO A 46 -2.46 3.46 22.21
CA PRO A 46 -3.48 4.33 21.62
C PRO A 46 -2.87 5.53 20.88
N LEU A 47 -1.71 6.04 21.31
CA LEU A 47 -1.06 7.18 20.66
C LEU A 47 -0.48 6.86 19.29
N ARG A 48 -0.20 5.57 19.03
CA ARG A 48 0.38 5.08 17.78
C ARG A 48 -0.65 4.38 16.89
N SER A 49 -1.91 4.30 17.32
CA SER A 49 -3.00 3.58 16.67
C SER A 49 -4.13 4.51 16.26
N SER A 50 -4.74 4.24 15.13
CA SER A 50 -5.99 4.85 14.69
C SER A 50 -6.89 3.76 14.11
N VAL A 51 -8.18 3.78 14.47
CA VAL A 51 -9.16 2.77 14.05
C VAL A 51 -10.47 3.47 13.71
N TYR A 52 -11.07 3.07 12.60
CA TYR A 52 -12.46 3.41 12.29
C TYR A 52 -13.09 2.23 11.54
N ILE A 53 -14.17 1.70 12.10
CA ILE A 53 -14.89 0.53 11.55
C ILE A 53 -16.38 0.83 11.55
N THR A 54 -17.03 0.59 10.41
CA THR A 54 -18.47 0.69 10.24
C THR A 54 -19.08 -0.67 9.90
N ARG A 55 -20.33 -0.87 10.28
CA ARG A 55 -21.15 -2.00 9.89
C ARG A 55 -22.54 -1.48 9.54
N ASN A 56 -22.98 -1.66 8.31
CA ASN A 56 -24.26 -1.13 7.81
C ASN A 56 -24.41 0.35 8.16
N ASP A 57 -23.42 1.16 7.82
CA ASP A 57 -23.31 2.60 8.06
C ASP A 57 -23.25 3.03 9.55
N THR A 58 -23.29 2.05 10.47
CA THR A 58 -23.18 2.33 11.92
C THR A 58 -21.73 2.15 12.37
N VAL A 59 -21.20 3.15 13.10
CA VAL A 59 -19.87 3.06 13.69
C VAL A 59 -19.83 2.00 14.77
N THR A 60 -19.02 0.97 14.60
CA THR A 60 -18.86 -0.13 15.57
C THR A 60 -17.61 -0.01 16.42
N ALA A 61 -16.56 0.62 15.89
CA ALA A 61 -15.33 0.92 16.63
C ALA A 61 -14.69 2.20 16.12
N ARG A 62 -14.14 3.02 17.03
CA ARG A 62 -13.38 4.21 16.68
C ARG A 62 -12.31 4.52 17.73
N LEU A 63 -11.12 4.91 17.26
CA LEU A 63 -10.01 5.39 18.06
C LEU A 63 -9.19 6.37 17.21
N ASN A 64 -9.04 7.61 17.63
CA ASN A 64 -8.25 8.61 16.91
C ASN A 64 -8.61 8.74 15.42
N GLU A 65 -9.85 8.54 15.05
CA GLU A 65 -10.33 8.40 13.67
C GLU A 65 -10.06 9.60 12.76
N ASN A 66 -9.81 10.77 13.38
CA ASN A 66 -9.47 12.01 12.68
C ASN A 66 -7.96 12.34 12.77
N LYS A 67 -7.15 11.44 13.35
CA LYS A 67 -5.70 11.64 13.43
C LYS A 67 -5.05 11.38 12.09
N LEU A 68 -4.24 12.34 11.63
CA LEU A 68 -3.44 12.17 10.42
C LEU A 68 -2.37 11.09 10.64
N MET A 69 -2.39 10.07 9.79
CA MET A 69 -1.50 8.91 9.86
C MET A 69 -0.88 8.65 8.49
N PRO A 70 0.42 8.34 8.39
CA PRO A 70 1.03 7.96 7.13
C PRO A 70 0.41 6.65 6.61
N LEU A 71 0.19 6.58 5.30
CA LEU A 71 -0.59 5.54 4.65
C LEU A 71 0.26 4.36 4.14
N ALA A 72 1.57 4.58 3.94
CA ALA A 72 2.38 3.65 3.16
C ALA A 72 1.66 3.28 1.84
N SER A 73 1.71 2.01 1.41
CA SER A 73 1.06 1.59 0.17
C SER A 73 -0.48 1.62 0.21
N THR A 74 -1.13 1.96 1.34
CA THR A 74 -2.61 2.04 1.36
C THR A 74 -3.13 3.19 0.49
N VAL A 75 -2.34 4.24 0.25
CA VAL A 75 -2.70 5.32 -0.68
C VAL A 75 -2.93 4.84 -2.11
N THR A 76 -2.36 3.69 -2.50
CA THR A 76 -2.52 3.12 -3.84
C THR A 76 -3.96 2.71 -4.18
N ILE A 77 -4.87 2.70 -3.21
CA ILE A 77 -6.30 2.56 -3.46
C ILE A 77 -6.78 3.68 -4.40
N LEU A 78 -6.32 4.92 -4.21
CA LEU A 78 -6.71 6.05 -5.08
C LEU A 78 -6.11 5.93 -6.49
N ILE A 79 -4.92 5.33 -6.62
CA ILE A 79 -4.31 5.03 -7.93
C ILE A 79 -5.12 3.94 -8.65
N ALA A 80 -5.55 2.89 -7.93
CA ALA A 80 -6.36 1.81 -8.50
C ALA A 80 -7.75 2.31 -8.94
N ILE A 81 -8.35 3.25 -8.21
CA ILE A 81 -9.61 3.90 -8.60
C ILE A 81 -9.40 4.68 -9.89
N GLU A 82 -8.35 5.50 -9.99
CA GLU A 82 -8.06 6.25 -11.21
C GLU A 82 -7.78 5.33 -12.39
N PHE A 83 -6.98 4.27 -12.20
CA PHE A 83 -6.75 3.25 -13.21
C PHE A 83 -8.08 2.68 -13.73
N SER A 84 -9.00 2.35 -12.83
CA SER A 84 -10.29 1.77 -13.18
C SER A 84 -11.17 2.76 -13.93
N GLN A 85 -11.18 4.05 -13.55
CA GLN A 85 -11.91 5.09 -14.25
C GLN A 85 -11.39 5.27 -15.68
N GLN A 86 -10.07 5.40 -15.85
CA GLN A 86 -9.45 5.59 -17.17
C GLN A 86 -9.59 4.36 -18.06
N SER A 87 -9.55 3.15 -17.48
CA SER A 87 -9.81 1.90 -18.22
C SER A 87 -11.26 1.86 -18.74
N THR A 88 -12.22 2.16 -17.87
CA THR A 88 -13.66 2.19 -18.25
C THR A 88 -13.96 3.24 -19.31
N HIS A 89 -13.33 4.42 -19.23
CA HIS A 89 -13.52 5.50 -20.21
C HIS A 89 -12.62 5.36 -21.44
N GLU A 90 -11.99 4.21 -21.64
CA GLU A 90 -11.11 3.90 -22.79
C GLU A 90 -9.93 4.89 -22.98
N MET A 91 -9.56 5.62 -21.91
CA MET A 91 -8.38 6.49 -21.91
C MET A 91 -7.08 5.69 -21.89
N ILE A 92 -7.11 4.51 -21.29
CA ILE A 92 -6.06 3.50 -21.32
C ILE A 92 -6.67 2.15 -21.73
N ASN A 93 -5.85 1.29 -22.35
CA ASN A 93 -6.22 -0.11 -22.56
C ASN A 93 -5.52 -0.99 -21.51
N GLU A 94 -6.27 -1.47 -20.53
CA GLU A 94 -5.77 -2.31 -19.42
C GLU A 94 -5.08 -3.59 -19.87
N ASN A 95 -5.41 -4.08 -21.09
CA ASN A 95 -4.83 -5.24 -21.71
C ASN A 95 -3.55 -4.97 -22.53
N SER A 96 -3.14 -3.70 -22.65
CA SER A 96 -1.88 -3.33 -23.29
C SER A 96 -0.69 -3.89 -22.53
N TYR A 97 0.30 -4.38 -23.28
CA TYR A 97 1.55 -4.89 -22.73
C TYR A 97 2.57 -3.77 -22.53
N VAL A 98 3.22 -3.77 -21.38
CA VAL A 98 4.28 -2.86 -20.95
C VAL A 98 5.55 -3.67 -20.72
N LYS A 99 6.67 -3.19 -21.22
CA LYS A 99 7.98 -3.81 -20.93
C LYS A 99 8.35 -3.66 -19.46
N LEU A 100 8.85 -4.69 -18.84
CA LEU A 100 9.31 -4.65 -17.45
C LEU A 100 10.39 -3.58 -17.20
N GLU A 101 11.20 -3.27 -18.22
CA GLU A 101 12.20 -2.21 -18.18
C GLU A 101 11.63 -0.83 -17.82
N GLU A 102 10.36 -0.56 -18.17
CA GLU A 102 9.70 0.70 -17.82
C GLU A 102 9.42 0.81 -16.31
N LEU A 103 9.11 -0.30 -15.65
CA LEU A 103 8.89 -0.35 -14.21
C LEU A 103 10.23 -0.31 -13.45
N GLU A 104 11.24 -0.96 -14.00
CA GLU A 104 12.60 -1.00 -13.42
C GLU A 104 13.20 0.40 -13.24
N LYS A 105 12.78 1.39 -14.01
CA LYS A 105 13.19 2.80 -13.83
C LYS A 105 12.88 3.30 -12.42
N PHE A 106 11.78 2.85 -11.83
CA PHE A 106 11.26 3.31 -10.53
C PHE A 106 11.52 2.30 -9.40
N TYR A 107 12.05 1.12 -9.70
CA TYR A 107 12.34 0.13 -8.67
C TYR A 107 13.53 0.55 -7.81
N MET A 108 13.27 0.74 -6.51
CA MET A 108 14.28 1.07 -5.49
C MET A 108 14.26 0.01 -4.40
N PRO A 109 15.25 -0.91 -4.35
CA PRO A 109 15.27 -2.04 -3.40
C PRO A 109 15.12 -1.64 -1.94
N TYR A 110 15.51 -0.40 -1.60
CA TYR A 110 15.53 0.11 -0.23
C TYR A 110 14.15 0.49 0.31
N ILE A 111 13.18 0.75 -0.56
CA ILE A 111 11.80 1.07 -0.17
C ILE A 111 10.80 0.04 -0.67
N ASP A 112 11.02 -0.55 -1.85
CA ASP A 112 10.18 -1.62 -2.38
C ASP A 112 10.43 -2.96 -1.67
N SER A 113 11.62 -3.10 -1.06
CA SER A 113 11.99 -4.34 -0.37
C SER A 113 11.74 -5.58 -1.24
N ALA A 114 11.00 -6.56 -0.72
CA ALA A 114 10.62 -7.75 -1.46
C ALA A 114 9.37 -7.56 -2.34
N ALA A 115 8.60 -6.48 -2.17
CA ALA A 115 7.28 -6.34 -2.78
C ALA A 115 7.30 -6.45 -4.31
N HIS A 116 8.21 -5.73 -4.97
CA HIS A 116 8.35 -5.78 -6.42
C HIS A 116 8.86 -7.14 -6.92
N THR A 117 9.87 -7.70 -6.27
CA THR A 117 10.43 -9.02 -6.64
C THR A 117 9.47 -10.16 -6.35
N ASP A 118 8.64 -10.06 -5.32
CA ASP A 118 7.59 -11.03 -5.01
C ASP A 118 6.47 -10.97 -6.06
N TRP A 119 6.10 -9.77 -6.50
CA TRP A 119 5.18 -9.61 -7.62
C TRP A 119 5.74 -10.20 -8.91
N LEU A 120 7.00 -9.94 -9.27
CA LEU A 120 7.61 -10.50 -10.48
C LEU A 120 7.59 -12.04 -10.45
N ARG A 121 7.93 -12.65 -9.30
CA ARG A 121 7.83 -14.11 -9.15
C ARG A 121 6.41 -14.64 -9.30
N TYR A 122 5.43 -13.91 -8.76
CA TYR A 122 4.02 -14.25 -8.92
C TYR A 122 3.60 -14.16 -10.38
N ALA A 123 3.92 -13.08 -11.07
CA ALA A 123 3.57 -12.86 -12.47
C ALA A 123 4.22 -13.92 -13.39
N GLU A 124 5.47 -14.30 -13.12
CA GLU A 124 6.16 -15.38 -13.83
C GLU A 124 5.48 -16.73 -13.59
N ALA A 125 5.18 -17.08 -12.34
CA ALA A 125 4.52 -18.33 -11.96
C ALA A 125 3.12 -18.48 -12.59
N ASN A 126 2.40 -17.36 -12.76
CA ASN A 126 1.08 -17.31 -13.38
C ASN A 126 1.12 -17.10 -14.91
N LYS A 127 2.32 -17.05 -15.52
CA LYS A 127 2.51 -16.82 -16.95
C LYS A 127 1.94 -15.50 -17.47
N GLU A 128 1.94 -14.50 -16.62
CA GLU A 128 1.52 -13.13 -16.95
C GLU A 128 2.60 -12.37 -17.71
N ILE A 129 3.88 -12.76 -17.53
CA ILE A 129 5.02 -12.18 -18.26
C ILE A 129 5.19 -12.90 -19.61
N LYS A 130 5.15 -12.11 -20.69
CA LYS A 130 5.36 -12.57 -22.08
C LYS A 130 6.40 -11.69 -22.77
N ASP A 131 7.47 -12.28 -23.25
CA ASP A 131 8.56 -11.59 -23.97
C ASP A 131 9.06 -10.33 -23.22
N GLY A 132 9.24 -10.46 -21.88
CA GLY A 132 9.69 -9.38 -21.01
C GLY A 132 8.68 -8.25 -20.82
N SER A 133 7.40 -8.51 -21.11
CA SER A 133 6.30 -7.55 -20.97
C SER A 133 5.16 -8.13 -20.15
N VAL A 134 4.37 -7.28 -19.53
CA VAL A 134 3.23 -7.62 -18.67
C VAL A 134 2.06 -6.69 -18.98
N LYS A 135 0.82 -7.14 -18.78
CA LYS A 135 -0.35 -6.30 -19.00
C LYS A 135 -0.46 -5.19 -17.94
N LEU A 136 -1.05 -4.05 -18.33
CA LEU A 136 -1.31 -2.94 -17.41
C LEU A 136 -2.17 -3.35 -16.22
N VAL A 137 -3.19 -4.18 -16.41
CA VAL A 137 -4.03 -4.70 -15.31
C VAL A 137 -3.20 -5.52 -14.32
N ASP A 138 -2.24 -6.32 -14.78
CA ASP A 138 -1.38 -7.13 -13.91
C ASP A 138 -0.39 -6.25 -13.11
N ILE A 139 0.05 -5.11 -13.68
CA ILE A 139 0.82 -4.09 -12.97
C ILE A 139 -0.03 -3.48 -11.85
N ALA A 140 -1.29 -3.10 -12.13
CA ALA A 140 -2.20 -2.54 -11.15
C ALA A 140 -2.52 -3.55 -10.03
N ARG A 141 -2.73 -4.82 -10.38
CA ARG A 141 -2.88 -5.93 -9.42
C ARG A 141 -1.63 -6.10 -8.55
N GLY A 142 -0.44 -6.06 -9.16
CA GLY A 142 0.84 -6.15 -8.45
C GLY A 142 1.02 -5.01 -7.44
N MET A 143 0.64 -3.78 -7.80
CA MET A 143 0.62 -2.64 -6.89
C MET A 143 -0.30 -2.89 -5.68
N ILE A 144 -1.47 -3.46 -5.89
CA ILE A 144 -2.44 -3.69 -4.82
C ILE A 144 -2.08 -4.93 -3.98
N MET A 145 -1.81 -6.06 -4.60
CA MET A 145 -1.58 -7.32 -3.91
C MET A 145 -0.27 -7.35 -3.13
N PHE A 146 0.80 -6.83 -3.73
CA PHE A 146 2.16 -6.89 -3.17
C PHE A 146 2.60 -5.56 -2.55
N GLY A 147 2.05 -4.44 -3.02
CA GLY A 147 2.42 -3.11 -2.55
C GLY A 147 3.69 -2.57 -3.22
N SER A 148 4.00 -3.02 -4.46
CA SER A 148 5.14 -2.51 -5.22
C SER A 148 5.02 -1.01 -5.48
N TYR A 149 6.00 -0.26 -5.03
CA TYR A 149 6.11 1.17 -5.30
C TYR A 149 6.54 1.44 -6.73
N ALA A 150 7.36 0.56 -7.34
CA ALA A 150 7.72 0.67 -8.74
C ALA A 150 6.49 0.62 -9.65
N ASN A 151 5.56 -0.31 -9.38
CA ASN A 151 4.30 -0.39 -10.10
C ASN A 151 3.43 0.86 -9.85
N ALA A 152 3.39 1.36 -8.61
CA ALA A 152 2.63 2.55 -8.25
C ALA A 152 3.15 3.80 -8.96
N ASP A 153 4.47 4.00 -8.98
CA ASP A 153 5.11 5.16 -9.62
C ASP A 153 4.93 5.13 -11.14
N PHE A 154 5.06 3.95 -11.75
CA PHE A 154 4.76 3.77 -13.18
C PHE A 154 3.30 4.10 -13.50
N LEU A 155 2.35 3.60 -12.70
CA LEU A 155 0.93 3.87 -12.93
C LEU A 155 0.59 5.35 -12.71
N MET A 156 1.13 6.01 -11.68
CA MET A 156 0.93 7.45 -11.50
C MET A 156 1.47 8.27 -12.67
N ASP A 157 2.59 7.86 -13.25
CA ASP A 157 3.16 8.53 -14.44
C ASP A 157 2.28 8.32 -15.68
N LEU A 158 1.74 7.12 -15.85
CA LEU A 158 0.85 6.78 -16.98
C LEU A 158 -0.49 7.48 -16.88
N LEU A 159 -1.13 7.45 -15.70
CA LEU A 159 -2.48 7.97 -15.47
C LEU A 159 -2.51 9.50 -15.35
N GLY A 160 -1.37 10.08 -15.00
CA GLY A 160 -1.25 11.50 -14.68
C GLY A 160 -1.42 11.79 -13.18
N PHE A 161 -0.45 12.49 -12.59
CA PHE A 161 -0.44 12.79 -11.16
C PHE A 161 -1.65 13.62 -10.69
N ASP A 162 -2.11 14.55 -11.52
CA ASP A 162 -3.28 15.39 -11.18
C ASP A 162 -4.57 14.56 -11.21
N ALA A 163 -4.75 13.66 -12.18
CA ALA A 163 -5.92 12.77 -12.23
C ALA A 163 -6.01 11.88 -10.97
N VAL A 164 -4.90 11.27 -10.55
CA VAL A 164 -4.86 10.49 -9.29
C VAL A 164 -5.23 11.35 -8.09
N LYS A 165 -4.78 12.59 -8.06
CA LYS A 165 -5.02 13.55 -6.97
C LYS A 165 -6.48 14.04 -6.95
N ASP A 166 -7.15 14.10 -8.12
CA ASP A 166 -8.54 14.53 -8.21
C ASP A 166 -9.47 13.59 -7.44
N ASN A 167 -9.07 12.33 -7.22
CA ASN A 167 -9.79 11.41 -6.35
C ASN A 167 -9.86 11.88 -4.88
N ILE A 168 -8.89 12.69 -4.40
CA ILE A 168 -8.97 13.33 -3.07
C ILE A 168 -10.20 14.25 -3.01
N ALA A 169 -10.43 15.04 -4.05
CA ALA A 169 -11.59 15.93 -4.14
C ALA A 169 -12.89 15.16 -4.36
N LEU A 170 -12.88 14.14 -5.23
CA LEU A 170 -14.02 13.28 -5.51
C LEU A 170 -14.60 12.66 -4.24
N PHE A 171 -13.74 12.09 -3.39
CA PHE A 171 -14.13 11.50 -2.11
C PHE A 171 -14.18 12.50 -0.95
N LYS A 172 -13.93 13.78 -1.20
CA LYS A 172 -13.96 14.88 -0.20
C LYS A 172 -13.02 14.64 0.99
N LEU A 173 -11.81 14.14 0.72
CA LEU A 173 -10.80 13.82 1.73
C LEU A 173 -10.06 15.08 2.16
N LYS A 174 -10.61 15.80 3.13
CA LYS A 174 -10.14 17.16 3.53
C LYS A 174 -8.78 17.18 4.25
N GLN A 175 -8.40 16.06 4.86
CA GLN A 175 -7.16 15.94 5.63
C GLN A 175 -6.07 15.17 4.88
N HIS A 176 -6.36 14.68 3.66
CA HIS A 176 -5.40 13.94 2.86
C HIS A 176 -4.26 14.87 2.40
N THR A 177 -3.01 14.47 2.65
CA THR A 177 -1.83 15.17 2.12
C THR A 177 -1.61 14.86 0.64
N SER A 178 -0.65 15.51 0.00
CA SER A 178 -0.31 15.29 -1.40
C SER A 178 0.06 13.83 -1.69
N ILE A 179 -0.38 13.32 -2.85
CA ILE A 179 0.10 12.05 -3.42
C ILE A 179 1.25 12.39 -4.38
N TYR A 180 2.33 11.65 -4.30
CA TYR A 180 3.54 11.88 -5.07
C TYR A 180 4.32 10.58 -5.29
N PRO A 181 5.25 10.51 -6.28
CA PRO A 181 6.05 9.32 -6.56
C PRO A 181 6.92 8.89 -5.38
N PHE A 182 6.87 7.59 -5.06
CA PHE A 182 7.59 7.04 -3.91
C PHE A 182 9.10 7.00 -4.13
N ALA A 183 9.56 6.50 -5.29
CA ALA A 183 10.98 6.47 -5.63
C ALA A 183 11.55 7.89 -5.71
N GLY A 184 10.84 8.80 -6.38
CA GLY A 184 11.24 10.21 -6.44
C GLY A 184 11.33 10.87 -5.06
N SER A 185 10.42 10.53 -4.14
CA SER A 185 10.45 11.05 -2.77
C SER A 185 11.68 10.60 -1.98
N LEU A 186 12.21 9.41 -2.28
CA LEU A 186 13.42 8.89 -1.65
C LEU A 186 14.63 9.78 -1.96
N PHE A 187 14.72 10.30 -3.20
CA PHE A 187 15.83 11.16 -3.62
C PHE A 187 15.82 12.53 -2.93
N ALA A 188 14.71 12.98 -2.34
CA ALA A 188 14.71 14.15 -1.47
C ALA A 188 15.64 13.97 -0.26
N PHE A 189 15.90 12.72 0.16
CA PHE A 189 16.84 12.36 1.22
C PHE A 189 18.26 12.11 0.70
N TYR A 190 18.47 12.22 -0.60
CA TYR A 190 19.80 12.23 -1.19
C TYR A 190 20.45 13.59 -0.96
N PHE A 191 21.69 13.60 -0.55
CA PHE A 191 22.44 14.84 -0.33
C PHE A 191 23.91 14.70 -0.78
N PRO A 192 24.49 15.77 -1.29
CA PRO A 192 25.88 15.77 -1.73
C PRO A 192 26.81 15.27 -0.64
N LYS A 193 27.88 14.57 -1.02
CA LYS A 193 28.89 13.98 -0.10
C LYS A 193 29.40 14.94 0.97
N LYS A 194 29.39 16.25 0.72
CA LYS A 194 29.85 17.32 1.63
C LYS A 194 28.81 17.80 2.65
N SER A 195 27.56 17.36 2.58
CA SER A 195 26.51 17.77 3.50
C SER A 195 26.38 16.78 4.67
N SER A 196 26.11 17.26 5.87
CA SER A 196 25.84 16.39 7.03
C SER A 196 24.37 15.97 7.09
N GLU A 197 24.10 14.82 7.71
CA GLU A 197 22.74 14.33 7.98
C GLU A 197 21.90 15.36 8.72
N ASP A 198 22.45 15.99 9.78
CA ASP A 198 21.70 16.97 10.58
C ASP A 198 21.30 18.20 9.76
N LYS A 199 22.17 18.64 8.83
CA LYS A 199 21.84 19.75 7.92
C LYS A 199 20.72 19.36 6.98
N LEU A 200 20.72 18.13 6.45
CA LEU A 200 19.66 17.62 5.58
C LEU A 200 18.34 17.57 6.34
N ILE A 201 18.31 16.96 7.53
CA ILE A 201 17.12 16.85 8.37
C ILE A 201 16.56 18.25 8.69
N LYS A 202 17.44 19.19 9.09
CA LYS A 202 17.04 20.59 9.34
C LYS A 202 16.46 21.27 8.09
N THR A 203 16.92 20.90 6.92
CA THR A 203 16.40 21.43 5.66
C THR A 203 15.03 20.84 5.33
N LEU A 204 14.92 19.52 5.33
CA LEU A 204 13.69 18.81 5.00
C LEU A 204 12.55 19.07 6.00
N SER A 205 12.89 19.23 7.29
CA SER A 205 11.87 19.57 8.32
C SER A 205 11.18 20.91 8.11
N LYS A 206 11.72 21.77 7.23
CA LYS A 206 11.11 23.06 6.84
C LYS A 206 10.28 22.96 5.56
N TYR A 207 10.27 21.81 4.89
CA TYR A 207 9.50 21.66 3.68
C TYR A 207 8.00 21.58 4.05
N SER A 208 7.20 22.34 3.30
CA SER A 208 5.75 22.12 3.29
C SER A 208 5.45 20.85 2.48
N ASP A 209 4.28 20.27 2.70
CA ASP A 209 3.77 19.14 1.91
C ASP A 209 3.89 19.42 0.39
N LYS A 210 3.47 20.60 -0.06
CA LYS A 210 3.60 21.04 -1.45
C LYS A 210 5.05 21.03 -1.93
N LYS A 211 6.00 21.54 -1.14
CA LYS A 211 7.39 21.58 -1.55
C LYS A 211 7.99 20.20 -1.64
N TYR A 212 7.67 19.33 -0.67
CA TYR A 212 8.15 17.94 -0.65
C TYR A 212 7.61 17.14 -1.84
N SER A 213 6.32 17.28 -2.15
CA SER A 213 5.71 16.61 -3.29
C SER A 213 6.28 17.08 -4.64
N MET A 214 6.61 18.38 -4.77
CA MET A 214 7.29 18.91 -5.96
C MET A 214 8.70 18.33 -6.14
N GLU A 215 9.49 18.24 -5.07
CA GLU A 215 10.83 17.62 -5.12
C GLU A 215 10.71 16.14 -5.54
N ALA A 216 9.75 15.41 -4.98
CA ALA A 216 9.49 14.01 -5.36
C ALA A 216 9.13 13.88 -6.84
N TYR A 217 8.32 14.80 -7.37
CA TYR A 217 7.95 14.84 -8.78
C TYR A 217 9.16 15.12 -9.69
N TYR A 218 10.00 16.11 -9.39
CA TYR A 218 11.19 16.40 -10.20
C TYR A 218 12.18 15.24 -10.20
N ASN A 219 12.45 14.64 -9.04
CA ASN A 219 13.29 13.44 -8.97
C ASN A 219 12.70 12.26 -9.76
N HIS A 220 11.37 12.15 -9.83
CA HIS A 220 10.71 11.13 -10.65
C HIS A 220 10.96 11.37 -12.14
N LEU A 221 10.92 12.63 -12.59
CA LEU A 221 11.25 12.97 -13.99
C LEU A 221 12.70 12.62 -14.31
N ASP A 222 13.63 12.89 -13.39
CA ASP A 222 15.04 12.51 -13.56
C ASP A 222 15.19 10.98 -13.66
N LEU A 223 14.53 10.20 -12.78
CA LEU A 223 14.51 8.73 -12.85
C LEU A 223 13.94 8.19 -14.16
N LYS A 224 12.92 8.86 -14.69
CA LYS A 224 12.28 8.48 -15.95
C LYS A 224 13.19 8.73 -17.16
N GLN A 225 13.92 9.85 -17.16
CA GLN A 225 14.71 10.32 -18.31
C GLN A 225 16.13 9.76 -18.33
N ASP A 226 16.73 9.52 -17.18
CA ASP A 226 18.11 9.08 -17.03
C ASP A 226 18.22 7.84 -16.12
N SER A 227 18.46 6.69 -16.74
CA SER A 227 18.64 5.44 -16.00
C SER A 227 19.83 5.44 -15.04
N SER A 228 20.84 6.31 -15.27
CA SER A 228 22.01 6.45 -14.39
C SER A 228 21.71 7.28 -13.14
N TYR A 229 20.64 8.10 -13.14
CA TYR A 229 20.24 8.90 -11.97
C TYR A 229 20.00 8.03 -10.74
N LYS A 230 19.42 6.85 -10.93
CA LYS A 230 19.17 5.85 -9.89
C LYS A 230 20.46 5.43 -9.15
N GLU A 231 21.59 5.34 -9.85
CA GLU A 231 22.87 4.94 -9.28
C GLU A 231 23.48 6.03 -8.37
N THR A 232 22.98 7.25 -8.44
CA THR A 232 23.43 8.34 -7.57
C THR A 232 22.98 8.15 -6.11
N PHE A 233 21.94 7.36 -5.86
CA PHE A 233 21.46 7.07 -4.51
C PHE A 233 22.45 6.18 -3.76
N ASN A 234 22.96 6.66 -2.63
CA ASN A 234 23.84 5.90 -1.76
C ASN A 234 23.07 5.38 -0.53
N PRO A 235 22.75 4.07 -0.48
CA PRO A 235 21.98 3.47 0.60
C PRO A 235 22.69 3.54 1.97
N GLU A 236 24.02 3.53 1.99
CA GLU A 236 24.78 3.59 3.27
C GLU A 236 24.54 4.93 4.00
N ARG A 237 24.13 5.95 3.26
CA ARG A 237 23.79 7.27 3.81
C ARG A 237 22.32 7.41 4.20
N PHE A 238 21.48 6.48 3.83
CA PHE A 238 20.07 6.44 4.21
C PHE A 238 19.89 5.75 5.56
N THR A 239 20.32 6.46 6.60
CA THR A 239 20.33 5.99 7.99
C THR A 239 18.94 5.69 8.53
N ALA A 240 18.84 4.97 9.65
CA ALA A 240 17.55 4.72 10.31
C ALA A 240 16.78 6.01 10.64
N LYS A 241 17.49 7.11 10.97
CA LYS A 241 16.87 8.42 11.22
C LYS A 241 16.26 9.03 9.96
N LEU A 242 16.96 8.93 8.82
CA LEU A 242 16.44 9.39 7.53
C LEU A 242 15.31 8.48 7.03
N GLN A 243 15.42 7.15 7.22
CA GLN A 243 14.33 6.21 6.92
C GLN A 243 13.08 6.55 7.71
N LYS A 244 13.22 6.82 9.02
CA LYS A 244 12.08 7.22 9.85
C LYS A 244 11.46 8.53 9.34
N MET A 245 12.29 9.51 9.01
CA MET A 245 11.81 10.79 8.47
C MET A 245 11.11 10.62 7.12
N TRP A 246 11.64 9.78 6.22
CA TRP A 246 10.96 9.45 4.96
C TRP A 246 9.59 8.82 5.21
N ASN A 247 9.49 7.88 6.14
CA ASN A 247 8.23 7.25 6.52
C ASN A 247 7.20 8.25 7.08
N ASP A 248 7.66 9.21 7.89
CA ASP A 248 6.80 10.25 8.48
C ASP A 248 6.30 11.26 7.44
N ASN A 249 7.00 11.38 6.31
CA ASN A 249 6.62 12.25 5.19
C ASN A 249 5.82 11.52 4.10
N LEU A 250 5.55 10.22 4.22
CA LEU A 250 4.69 9.52 3.25
C LEU A 250 3.29 10.15 3.17
N PRO A 251 2.58 10.02 2.03
CA PRO A 251 1.21 10.48 1.95
C PRO A 251 0.40 10.04 3.16
N ALA A 252 -0.36 10.95 3.74
CA ALA A 252 -1.06 10.73 5.00
C ALA A 252 -2.54 11.12 4.90
N SER A 253 -3.37 10.41 5.65
CA SER A 253 -4.79 10.68 5.80
C SER A 253 -5.31 10.12 7.13
N THR A 254 -6.62 10.07 7.31
CA THR A 254 -7.27 9.57 8.52
C THR A 254 -7.98 8.24 8.25
N THR A 255 -8.14 7.42 9.29
CA THR A 255 -8.92 6.18 9.15
C THR A 255 -10.37 6.46 8.79
N LYS A 256 -10.94 7.59 9.24
CA LYS A 256 -12.30 7.99 8.88
C LYS A 256 -12.42 8.30 7.37
N GLU A 257 -11.45 9.00 6.79
CA GLU A 257 -11.45 9.30 5.35
C GLU A 257 -11.31 8.02 4.52
N TYR A 258 -10.44 7.09 4.94
CA TYR A 258 -10.28 5.84 4.21
C TYR A 258 -11.48 4.88 4.35
N VAL A 259 -12.22 4.95 5.45
CA VAL A 259 -13.53 4.27 5.54
C VAL A 259 -14.56 4.97 4.64
N THR A 260 -14.47 6.30 4.43
CA THR A 260 -15.34 6.96 3.43
C THR A 260 -15.09 6.43 2.02
N VAL A 261 -13.83 6.28 1.61
CA VAL A 261 -13.47 5.66 0.32
C VAL A 261 -13.96 4.20 0.26
N ALA A 262 -13.64 3.41 1.28
CA ALA A 262 -14.05 2.01 1.38
C ALA A 262 -15.59 1.85 1.31
N SER A 263 -16.33 2.77 1.96
CA SER A 263 -17.79 2.78 1.97
C SER A 263 -18.38 3.10 0.59
N ALA A 264 -17.79 4.05 -0.13
CA ALA A 264 -18.21 4.38 -1.50
C ALA A 264 -17.99 3.18 -2.44
N LEU A 265 -16.83 2.50 -2.32
CA LEU A 265 -16.54 1.27 -3.07
C LEU A 265 -17.50 0.14 -2.72
N ASN A 266 -17.80 -0.03 -1.43
CA ASN A 266 -18.68 -1.10 -0.94
C ASN A 266 -20.15 -0.88 -1.33
N ARG A 267 -20.62 0.37 -1.36
CA ARG A 267 -22.00 0.72 -1.79
C ARG A 267 -22.13 0.86 -3.30
N ARG A 268 -21.02 1.08 -4.01
CA ARG A 268 -20.98 1.33 -5.45
C ARG A 268 -21.82 2.57 -5.84
N ASP A 269 -21.68 3.67 -5.09
CA ASP A 269 -22.59 4.83 -5.19
C ASP A 269 -21.94 6.17 -5.54
N VAL A 270 -20.61 6.22 -5.73
CA VAL A 270 -19.86 7.45 -6.03
C VAL A 270 -19.25 7.45 -7.42
N LEU A 271 -18.98 6.28 -7.97
CA LEU A 271 -18.40 6.08 -9.29
C LEU A 271 -19.45 5.53 -10.24
N ASP A 272 -19.23 5.69 -11.54
CA ASP A 272 -20.07 5.07 -12.56
C ASP A 272 -20.08 3.55 -12.40
N GLU A 273 -21.22 2.91 -12.70
CA GLU A 273 -21.42 1.47 -12.45
C GLU A 273 -20.36 0.60 -13.15
N ASP A 274 -20.01 0.96 -14.38
CA ASP A 274 -19.06 0.19 -15.19
C ASP A 274 -17.62 0.24 -14.63
N VAL A 275 -17.26 1.25 -13.82
CA VAL A 275 -15.94 1.37 -13.17
C VAL A 275 -15.71 0.25 -12.15
N PHE A 276 -16.79 -0.35 -11.62
CA PHE A 276 -16.68 -1.42 -10.63
C PHE A 276 -16.23 -2.77 -11.21
N PHE A 277 -16.23 -2.92 -12.54
CA PHE A 277 -15.66 -4.11 -13.17
C PHE A 277 -14.12 -4.12 -13.02
N PRO A 278 -13.35 -3.13 -13.53
CA PRO A 278 -11.90 -3.11 -13.32
C PRO A 278 -11.50 -2.91 -11.83
N ILE A 279 -12.32 -2.24 -10.99
CA ILE A 279 -12.10 -2.22 -9.54
C ILE A 279 -12.13 -3.63 -8.97
N GLY A 280 -13.07 -4.47 -9.39
CA GLY A 280 -13.17 -5.87 -8.99
C GLY A 280 -11.90 -6.65 -9.34
N GLU A 281 -11.34 -6.45 -10.51
CA GLU A 281 -10.11 -7.11 -10.96
C GLU A 281 -8.88 -6.68 -10.16
N VAL A 282 -8.78 -5.39 -9.80
CA VAL A 282 -7.58 -4.82 -9.18
C VAL A 282 -7.65 -4.83 -7.65
N LEU A 283 -8.74 -4.34 -7.05
CA LEU A 283 -8.86 -4.18 -5.59
C LEU A 283 -9.48 -5.38 -4.89
N GLU A 284 -10.35 -6.12 -5.58
CA GLU A 284 -11.10 -7.21 -4.95
C GLU A 284 -10.40 -8.58 -5.14
N TYR A 285 -9.07 -8.60 -5.24
CA TYR A 285 -8.27 -9.84 -5.32
C TYR A 285 -8.62 -10.90 -4.23
N PRO A 286 -9.15 -10.55 -3.03
CA PRO A 286 -9.60 -11.56 -2.09
C PRO A 286 -10.73 -12.44 -2.65
N MET A 287 -11.49 -11.95 -3.65
CA MET A 287 -12.56 -12.68 -4.31
C MET A 287 -12.08 -13.79 -5.25
N GLU A 288 -10.80 -13.88 -5.55
CA GLU A 288 -10.22 -15.02 -6.29
C GLU A 288 -10.39 -16.35 -5.54
N LYS A 289 -10.53 -16.27 -4.22
CA LYS A 289 -10.73 -17.44 -3.36
C LYS A 289 -12.18 -17.91 -3.41
N LYS A 290 -12.38 -19.18 -3.77
CA LYS A 290 -13.71 -19.79 -3.84
C LYS A 290 -14.50 -19.71 -2.51
N GLU A 291 -13.80 -19.74 -1.38
CA GLU A 291 -14.38 -19.60 -0.05
C GLU A 291 -15.00 -18.21 0.14
N ASN A 292 -14.28 -17.16 -0.30
CA ASN A 292 -14.79 -15.80 -0.23
C ASN A 292 -15.97 -15.58 -1.17
N GLN A 293 -15.95 -16.16 -2.38
CA GLN A 293 -17.06 -16.08 -3.33
C GLN A 293 -18.36 -16.68 -2.77
N LYS A 294 -18.27 -17.66 -1.86
CA LYS A 294 -19.43 -18.24 -1.18
C LYS A 294 -20.02 -17.30 -0.13
N LEU A 295 -19.19 -16.50 0.53
CA LEU A 295 -19.57 -15.67 1.68
C LEU A 295 -19.91 -14.23 1.27
N TYR A 296 -19.21 -13.69 0.29
CA TYR A 296 -19.29 -12.28 -0.07
C TYR A 296 -19.83 -12.07 -1.48
N LYS A 297 -20.48 -10.94 -1.70
CA LYS A 297 -20.81 -10.41 -3.03
C LYS A 297 -19.57 -9.77 -3.64
N HIS A 298 -18.83 -9.02 -2.83
CA HIS A 298 -17.53 -8.46 -3.14
C HIS A 298 -16.73 -8.24 -1.86
N PHE A 299 -15.40 -8.18 -2.00
CA PHE A 299 -14.46 -7.99 -0.91
C PHE A 299 -13.17 -7.37 -1.45
N GLY A 300 -12.91 -6.12 -1.10
CA GLY A 300 -11.69 -5.42 -1.44
C GLY A 300 -10.81 -5.16 -0.21
N ALA A 301 -9.49 -5.15 -0.42
CA ALA A 301 -8.55 -4.97 0.66
C ALA A 301 -7.21 -4.42 0.21
N LYS A 302 -6.60 -3.55 1.04
CA LYS A 302 -5.23 -3.06 0.85
C LYS A 302 -4.48 -2.98 2.17
N THR A 303 -3.28 -3.55 2.19
CA THR A 303 -2.31 -3.38 3.28
C THR A 303 -1.20 -2.45 2.81
N GLY A 304 -0.82 -1.51 3.65
CA GLY A 304 0.38 -0.71 3.49
C GLY A 304 1.35 -1.00 4.63
N LYS A 305 2.63 -1.18 4.34
CA LYS A 305 3.63 -1.46 5.35
C LYS A 305 5.01 -0.89 5.01
N THR A 306 5.71 -0.50 6.05
CA THR A 306 7.14 -0.17 6.04
C THR A 306 7.72 -0.64 7.37
N ALA A 307 9.02 -0.42 7.60
CA ALA A 307 9.63 -0.76 8.89
C ALA A 307 8.99 -0.06 10.11
N TYR A 308 8.21 1.03 9.91
CA TYR A 308 7.66 1.87 10.98
C TYR A 308 6.15 2.06 10.91
N ILE A 309 5.50 1.54 9.88
CA ILE A 309 4.10 1.76 9.58
C ILE A 309 3.44 0.42 9.22
N PHE A 310 2.24 0.21 9.75
CA PHE A 310 1.33 -0.82 9.29
C PHE A 310 -0.06 -0.21 9.13
N THR A 311 -0.63 -0.31 7.94
CA THR A 311 -1.96 0.20 7.63
C THR A 311 -2.77 -0.87 6.93
N ARG A 312 -4.06 -0.94 7.26
CA ARG A 312 -4.98 -1.88 6.65
C ARG A 312 -6.32 -1.21 6.38
N VAL A 313 -6.78 -1.32 5.13
CA VAL A 313 -8.16 -0.98 4.74
C VAL A 313 -8.78 -2.19 4.10
N PHE A 314 -10.02 -2.49 4.45
CA PHE A 314 -10.83 -3.48 3.76
C PHE A 314 -12.31 -3.08 3.77
N TYR A 315 -13.03 -3.58 2.78
CA TYR A 315 -14.47 -3.51 2.71
C TYR A 315 -15.04 -4.79 2.13
N PHE A 316 -16.23 -5.15 2.54
CA PHE A 316 -16.97 -6.26 1.92
C PHE A 316 -18.48 -6.13 2.11
N MET A 317 -19.21 -6.78 1.20
CA MET A 317 -20.64 -7.03 1.34
C MET A 317 -20.87 -8.54 1.38
N GLN A 318 -21.50 -9.04 2.48
CA GLN A 318 -21.91 -10.43 2.58
C GLN A 318 -23.09 -10.72 1.66
N LYS A 319 -23.36 -12.01 1.42
CA LYS A 319 -24.51 -12.44 0.61
C LYS A 319 -25.85 -11.98 1.15
N ASP A 320 -25.97 -11.83 2.48
CA ASP A 320 -27.16 -11.32 3.17
C ASP A 320 -27.30 -9.79 3.11
N GLY A 321 -26.36 -9.08 2.49
CA GLY A 321 -26.34 -7.62 2.38
C GLY A 321 -25.63 -6.91 3.52
N THR A 322 -25.11 -7.61 4.53
CA THR A 322 -24.29 -7.00 5.59
C THR A 322 -23.02 -6.40 5.01
N ARG A 323 -22.77 -5.12 5.29
CA ARG A 323 -21.59 -4.40 4.89
C ARG A 323 -20.66 -4.13 6.08
N ILE A 324 -19.36 -4.25 5.86
CA ILE A 324 -18.35 -3.79 6.81
C ILE A 324 -17.28 -3.03 6.03
N GLU A 325 -16.88 -1.88 6.56
CA GLU A 325 -15.75 -1.09 6.11
C GLU A 325 -14.83 -0.82 7.30
N SER A 326 -13.54 -0.96 7.09
CA SER A 326 -12.54 -0.84 8.15
C SER A 326 -11.28 -0.16 7.66
N ALA A 327 -10.76 0.74 8.48
CA ALA A 327 -9.40 1.26 8.37
C ALA A 327 -8.73 1.20 9.75
N ILE A 328 -7.53 0.60 9.80
CA ILE A 328 -6.72 0.45 11.00
C ILE A 328 -5.29 0.84 10.64
N PHE A 329 -4.78 1.88 11.26
CA PHE A 329 -3.48 2.45 10.97
C PHE A 329 -2.60 2.49 12.21
N PHE A 330 -1.33 2.13 12.04
CA PHE A 330 -0.30 2.21 13.06
C PHE A 330 0.91 2.97 12.52
N ARG A 331 1.56 3.73 13.39
CA ARG A 331 2.80 4.44 13.11
C ARG A 331 3.81 4.24 14.24
N ASP A 332 5.03 4.70 14.04
CA ASP A 332 6.11 4.63 15.03
C ASP A 332 6.35 3.21 15.57
N LEU A 333 6.20 2.21 14.69
CA LEU A 333 6.43 0.81 15.03
C LEU A 333 7.92 0.48 15.07
N ALA A 334 8.29 -0.47 15.95
CA ALA A 334 9.52 -1.20 15.77
C ALA A 334 9.34 -2.28 14.68
N PRO A 335 10.38 -2.67 13.93
CA PRO A 335 10.28 -3.69 12.89
C PRO A 335 9.69 -5.03 13.36
N SER A 336 9.94 -5.40 14.63
CA SER A 336 9.36 -6.61 15.24
C SER A 336 7.87 -6.46 15.55
N GLU A 337 7.37 -5.23 15.78
CA GLU A 337 5.96 -4.95 16.01
C GLU A 337 5.18 -5.02 14.71
N GLU A 338 5.73 -4.44 13.64
CA GLU A 338 5.14 -4.49 12.30
C GLU A 338 4.90 -5.95 11.87
N LYS A 339 5.93 -6.81 11.98
CA LYS A 339 5.85 -8.23 11.66
C LYS A 339 4.78 -8.99 12.46
N ARG A 340 4.64 -8.66 13.75
CA ARG A 340 3.60 -9.27 14.61
C ARG A 340 2.21 -8.83 14.19
N LEU A 341 2.01 -7.53 13.93
CA LEU A 341 0.72 -7.01 13.48
C LEU A 341 0.31 -7.65 12.14
N GLU A 342 1.23 -7.79 11.20
CA GLU A 342 1.00 -8.52 9.94
C GLU A 342 0.55 -9.97 10.21
N GLY A 343 1.22 -10.66 11.15
CA GLY A 343 0.89 -12.05 11.50
C GLY A 343 -0.40 -12.23 12.29
N TRP A 344 -0.94 -11.19 12.93
CA TRP A 344 -2.16 -11.23 13.75
C TRP A 344 -3.39 -10.67 13.05
N GLN A 345 -3.20 -9.78 12.07
CA GLN A 345 -4.26 -9.05 11.38
C GLN A 345 -5.37 -9.97 10.86
N GLY A 346 -5.02 -11.05 10.14
CA GLY A 346 -6.01 -11.94 9.54
C GLY A 346 -6.89 -12.64 10.58
N ALA A 347 -6.32 -13.00 11.74
CA ALA A 347 -7.08 -13.59 12.85
C ALA A 347 -8.04 -12.56 13.46
N PHE A 348 -7.58 -11.31 13.64
CA PHE A 348 -8.43 -10.22 14.13
C PHE A 348 -9.62 -9.99 13.19
N GLU A 349 -9.37 -9.87 11.88
CA GLU A 349 -10.40 -9.68 10.86
C GLU A 349 -11.42 -10.83 10.89
N ALA A 350 -10.95 -12.07 10.89
CA ALA A 350 -11.80 -13.25 10.91
C ALA A 350 -12.70 -13.29 12.17
N GLN A 351 -12.15 -13.04 13.35
CA GLN A 351 -12.93 -12.99 14.61
C GLN A 351 -13.90 -11.80 14.61
N PHE A 352 -13.46 -10.62 14.16
CA PHE A 352 -14.32 -9.44 14.09
C PHE A 352 -15.53 -9.68 13.16
N ILE A 353 -15.33 -10.37 12.05
CA ILE A 353 -16.40 -10.67 11.09
C ILE A 353 -17.37 -11.72 11.62
N SER A 354 -16.86 -12.82 12.17
CA SER A 354 -17.63 -14.00 12.48
C SER A 354 -18.19 -14.05 13.90
N ASP A 355 -17.51 -13.42 14.88
CA ASP A 355 -17.87 -13.54 16.29
C ASP A 355 -18.45 -12.23 16.87
N PRO A 356 -19.78 -12.19 17.15
CA PRO A 356 -20.40 -11.02 17.80
C PRO A 356 -19.84 -10.70 19.18
N VAL A 357 -19.38 -11.71 19.93
CA VAL A 357 -18.81 -11.54 21.28
C VAL A 357 -17.44 -10.85 21.18
N PHE A 358 -16.59 -11.31 20.25
CA PHE A 358 -15.32 -10.64 19.98
C PHE A 358 -15.55 -9.21 19.49
N ARG A 359 -16.46 -9.01 18.54
CA ARG A 359 -16.82 -7.70 18.01
C ARG A 359 -17.23 -6.71 19.11
N ALA A 360 -17.98 -7.19 20.12
CA ALA A 360 -18.36 -6.36 21.26
C ALA A 360 -17.18 -5.92 22.16
N LYS A 361 -16.06 -6.67 22.14
CA LYS A 361 -14.81 -6.30 22.86
C LYS A 361 -14.03 -5.19 22.17
N VAL A 362 -14.26 -4.97 20.84
CA VAL A 362 -13.54 -3.96 20.03
C VAL A 362 -14.16 -2.59 20.28
N LYS A 363 -13.87 -2.08 21.46
CA LYS A 363 -14.27 -0.74 21.94
C LYS A 363 -13.05 -0.04 22.52
N PHE A 364 -12.92 1.28 22.27
CA PHE A 364 -11.78 2.11 22.64
C PHE A 364 -12.26 3.39 23.34
#